data_34ea8abd8e87f426d7ad3370da0f20d0
#
_entry.id   34ea8abd8e87f426d7ad3370da0f20d0
#
_cell.length_a   1.000
_cell.length_b   1.000
_cell.length_c   1.000
_cell.angle_alpha   90.00
_cell.angle_beta   90.00
_cell.angle_gamma   90.00
#
_symmetry.space_group_name_H-M   'P 1'
#
loop_
_entity.id
_entity.type
_entity.pdbx_description
1 polymer ?
#
loop_
_entity_poly.entity_id
_entity_poly.type
_entity_poly.pdbx_seq_one_letter_code
_entity_poly.pdbx_strand_id
1 'polypeptide(L)'
;MSKDAPGLALHQALANSMCRLYGCNDAWFVATVIAASEALQNGHSCLYLPDWAEREVESVNGVTVVLPALAAWLQNLGDLALSPGDNMPLVLGEQRLYLRRYWQFEQTLAAALRPRLAPLPVPNVAQARQVLDALFPARTAGEEADWQKVAAANALLQGFSVVAGGPGTGKTYTVTRLLACLIECLGAERRAEPLVICMAAPTGKAAQRLAESVTAARAGLLGRVSAEVLSAIPETGTTLHRLLGVIPNARQFRHNESNLLRVDILVVDEASMVDLPLMTRLFRALPGHCRVILLGDPNQLPSVAAGSVLADLAAGGAPVYSMQRRANLAALGIEIPGGEQAIGANPGSANASFLETGPMDYVSLLRESRRFDGAGGIGRLAAQVLAGAAEASLDTLKTAGENLLWIAQEQFTATVLRWIDTYYRSIATAESVDAAFQQLQQFRILCPARGGPRGVEAINRMVLSRLNPAGAAQYPGKPIMVTRNQYDLGLYNGDVGVFWPDEAGQLMVWFQTGDGYRPMAPGRLPEHEVVYAMTIHKTQGSEFDRVALLLPEQGRASLPRELLYTGITRARQTLEVLAGERVWLAAVEQRVRRDSGLAALLQPISPATLPSSHTLASSMPPSAAGGSPATKTR
;
A
#
# COMPACT_ATOMS: atom_id res chain seq x y z
N MET A 1 -25.90 -19.01 1.66
CA MET A 1 -25.38 -17.95 0.78
C MET A 1 -26.39 -17.69 -0.30
N SER A 2 -26.73 -16.42 -0.58
CA SER A 2 -27.77 -16.06 -1.57
C SER A 2 -27.32 -16.45 -2.99
N LYS A 3 -28.19 -17.12 -3.74
CA LYS A 3 -27.96 -17.63 -5.11
C LYS A 3 -27.70 -16.56 -6.20
N ASP A 4 -27.63 -15.28 -5.83
CA ASP A 4 -27.53 -14.13 -6.74
C ASP A 4 -26.29 -13.24 -6.48
N ALA A 5 -25.12 -13.84 -6.20
CA ALA A 5 -23.90 -13.05 -6.11
C ALA A 5 -23.44 -12.68 -7.54
N PRO A 6 -23.45 -11.40 -7.96
CA PRO A 6 -23.04 -10.98 -9.31
C PRO A 6 -21.62 -11.40 -9.69
N GLY A 7 -20.77 -11.73 -8.71
CA GLY A 7 -19.44 -12.28 -8.92
C GLY A 7 -19.43 -13.68 -9.53
N LEU A 8 -20.30 -14.57 -9.07
CA LEU A 8 -20.30 -15.98 -9.51
C LEU A 8 -20.64 -16.11 -11.02
N ALA A 9 -21.54 -15.27 -11.53
CA ALA A 9 -21.87 -15.24 -12.97
C ALA A 9 -20.66 -14.82 -13.83
N LEU A 10 -19.85 -13.86 -13.33
CA LEU A 10 -18.65 -13.41 -14.03
C LEU A 10 -17.58 -14.51 -14.06
N HIS A 11 -17.35 -15.20 -12.93
CA HIS A 11 -16.39 -16.31 -12.84
C HIS A 11 -16.75 -17.44 -13.80
N GLN A 12 -18.05 -17.79 -13.89
CA GLN A 12 -18.54 -18.82 -14.80
C GLN A 12 -18.41 -18.39 -16.27
N ALA A 13 -18.70 -17.13 -16.60
CA ALA A 13 -18.55 -16.62 -17.97
C ALA A 13 -17.08 -16.65 -18.42
N LEU A 14 -16.15 -16.33 -17.51
CA LEU A 14 -14.72 -16.46 -17.76
C LEU A 14 -14.34 -17.93 -17.98
N ALA A 15 -14.80 -18.85 -17.11
CA ALA A 15 -14.53 -20.28 -17.23
C ALA A 15 -15.03 -20.84 -18.56
N ASN A 16 -16.27 -20.52 -18.96
CA ASN A 16 -16.83 -20.95 -20.24
C ASN A 16 -16.04 -20.43 -21.45
N SER A 17 -15.47 -19.21 -21.34
CA SER A 17 -14.63 -18.65 -22.40
C SER A 17 -13.27 -19.36 -22.47
N MET A 18 -12.66 -19.69 -21.33
CA MET A 18 -11.42 -20.45 -21.27
C MET A 18 -11.60 -21.88 -21.75
N CYS A 19 -12.70 -22.55 -21.37
CA CYS A 19 -13.01 -23.90 -21.87
C CYS A 19 -13.05 -23.95 -23.39
N ARG A 20 -13.72 -22.99 -24.03
CA ARG A 20 -13.77 -22.90 -25.50
C ARG A 20 -12.40 -22.67 -26.12
N LEU A 21 -11.57 -21.84 -25.48
CA LEU A 21 -10.27 -21.46 -26.00
C LEU A 21 -9.23 -22.59 -25.89
N TYR A 22 -9.28 -23.34 -24.79
CA TYR A 22 -8.35 -24.45 -24.53
C TYR A 22 -8.87 -25.81 -25.01
N GLY A 23 -10.12 -25.88 -25.47
CA GLY A 23 -10.76 -27.15 -25.88
C GLY A 23 -10.98 -28.12 -24.73
N CYS A 24 -10.94 -27.66 -23.48
CA CYS A 24 -11.07 -28.49 -22.27
C CYS A 24 -12.36 -28.11 -21.52
N ASN A 25 -13.32 -29.04 -21.46
CA ASN A 25 -14.60 -28.85 -20.79
C ASN A 25 -14.72 -29.66 -19.49
N ASP A 26 -13.63 -30.20 -19.01
CA ASP A 26 -13.60 -31.00 -17.79
C ASP A 26 -13.98 -30.17 -16.56
N ALA A 27 -14.73 -30.76 -15.64
CA ALA A 27 -15.22 -30.08 -14.45
C ALA A 27 -14.08 -29.49 -13.60
N TRP A 28 -12.94 -30.20 -13.51
CA TRP A 28 -11.75 -29.71 -12.79
C TRP A 28 -11.17 -28.44 -13.42
N PHE A 29 -11.19 -28.31 -14.78
CA PHE A 29 -10.68 -27.11 -15.45
C PHE A 29 -11.60 -25.91 -15.24
N VAL A 30 -12.92 -26.13 -15.36
CA VAL A 30 -13.94 -25.11 -15.04
C VAL A 30 -13.75 -24.61 -13.61
N ALA A 31 -13.62 -25.51 -12.62
CA ALA A 31 -13.39 -25.17 -11.23
C ALA A 31 -12.07 -24.43 -11.02
N THR A 32 -11.01 -24.83 -11.72
CA THR A 32 -9.69 -24.14 -11.68
C THR A 32 -9.80 -22.68 -12.15
N VAL A 33 -10.51 -22.41 -13.24
CA VAL A 33 -10.66 -21.04 -13.76
C VAL A 33 -11.55 -20.22 -12.84
N ILE A 34 -12.60 -20.80 -12.26
CA ILE A 34 -13.44 -20.13 -11.24
C ILE A 34 -12.56 -19.76 -10.04
N ALA A 35 -11.78 -20.70 -9.49
CA ALA A 35 -10.88 -20.46 -8.36
C ALA A 35 -9.83 -19.36 -8.68
N ALA A 36 -9.25 -19.37 -9.87
CA ALA A 36 -8.32 -18.32 -10.31
C ALA A 36 -8.98 -16.94 -10.41
N SER A 37 -10.23 -16.88 -10.90
CA SER A 37 -11.00 -15.65 -10.98
C SER A 37 -11.42 -15.14 -9.60
N GLU A 38 -11.79 -16.02 -8.69
CA GLU A 38 -12.10 -15.71 -7.29
C GLU A 38 -10.87 -15.20 -6.53
N ALA A 39 -9.71 -15.87 -6.72
CA ALA A 39 -8.45 -15.42 -6.16
C ALA A 39 -8.13 -13.98 -6.58
N LEU A 40 -8.29 -13.64 -7.86
CA LEU A 40 -8.11 -12.26 -8.34
C LEU A 40 -9.09 -11.26 -7.72
N GLN A 41 -10.35 -11.63 -7.56
CA GLN A 41 -11.35 -10.79 -6.90
C GLN A 41 -11.00 -10.53 -5.43
N ASN A 42 -10.38 -11.52 -4.77
CA ASN A 42 -9.87 -11.41 -3.41
C ASN A 42 -8.50 -10.71 -3.33
N GLY A 43 -7.99 -10.20 -4.45
CA GLY A 43 -6.78 -9.39 -4.53
C GLY A 43 -5.48 -10.16 -4.68
N HIS A 44 -5.50 -11.48 -4.91
CA HIS A 44 -4.31 -12.24 -5.30
C HIS A 44 -3.89 -11.89 -6.73
N SER A 45 -2.62 -11.95 -7.08
CA SER A 45 -2.13 -11.83 -8.47
C SER A 45 -2.12 -13.16 -9.22
N CYS A 46 -2.17 -14.27 -8.49
CA CYS A 46 -2.19 -15.65 -9.01
C CYS A 46 -3.01 -16.56 -8.10
N LEU A 47 -3.33 -17.74 -8.60
CA LEU A 47 -3.82 -18.88 -7.82
C LEU A 47 -2.62 -19.73 -7.41
N TYR A 48 -2.33 -19.81 -6.11
CA TYR A 48 -1.29 -20.68 -5.58
C TYR A 48 -1.86 -22.08 -5.38
N LEU A 49 -1.53 -23.00 -6.30
CA LEU A 49 -2.17 -24.31 -6.42
C LEU A 49 -2.12 -25.16 -5.14
N PRO A 50 -0.99 -25.20 -4.36
CA PRO A 50 -0.93 -26.02 -3.15
C PRO A 50 -2.01 -25.71 -2.14
N ASP A 51 -2.46 -24.46 -2.06
CA ASP A 51 -3.47 -24.04 -1.08
C ASP A 51 -4.89 -24.37 -1.51
N TRP A 52 -5.08 -24.61 -2.80
CA TRP A 52 -6.40 -24.88 -3.38
C TRP A 52 -6.58 -26.36 -3.75
N ALA A 53 -5.52 -27.15 -3.76
CA ALA A 53 -5.61 -28.58 -4.02
C ALA A 53 -6.61 -29.25 -3.08
N GLU A 54 -7.44 -30.14 -3.63
CA GLU A 54 -8.48 -30.89 -2.90
C GLU A 54 -9.59 -30.04 -2.24
N ARG A 55 -9.65 -28.73 -2.56
CA ARG A 55 -10.76 -27.86 -2.10
C ARG A 55 -11.97 -27.96 -3.00
N GLU A 56 -13.13 -27.72 -2.39
CA GLU A 56 -14.41 -27.63 -3.07
C GLU A 56 -14.60 -26.23 -3.68
N VAL A 57 -14.98 -26.19 -4.96
CA VAL A 57 -15.35 -24.97 -5.71
C VAL A 57 -16.78 -25.11 -6.20
N GLU A 58 -17.62 -24.14 -5.88
CA GLU A 58 -19.03 -24.10 -6.31
C GLU A 58 -19.15 -23.35 -7.64
N SER A 59 -19.87 -23.96 -8.61
CA SER A 59 -20.26 -23.34 -9.87
C SER A 59 -21.60 -22.60 -9.75
N VAL A 60 -21.94 -21.76 -10.73
CA VAL A 60 -23.23 -21.02 -10.78
C VAL A 60 -24.44 -21.96 -10.73
N ASN A 61 -24.30 -23.18 -11.23
CA ASN A 61 -25.39 -24.15 -11.25
C ASN A 61 -25.54 -24.91 -9.90
N GLY A 62 -24.79 -24.51 -8.86
CA GLY A 62 -24.81 -25.18 -7.56
C GLY A 62 -24.10 -26.54 -7.56
N VAL A 63 -23.34 -26.86 -8.60
CA VAL A 63 -22.50 -28.06 -8.67
C VAL A 63 -21.20 -27.77 -7.96
N THR A 64 -20.90 -28.53 -6.94
CA THR A 64 -19.62 -28.47 -6.21
C THR A 64 -18.63 -29.43 -6.88
N VAL A 65 -17.45 -28.96 -7.20
CA VAL A 65 -16.35 -29.72 -7.80
C VAL A 65 -15.15 -29.68 -6.86
N VAL A 66 -14.60 -30.84 -6.55
CA VAL A 66 -13.35 -30.95 -5.79
C VAL A 66 -12.19 -30.78 -6.77
N LEU A 67 -11.28 -29.85 -6.47
CA LEU A 67 -10.06 -29.65 -7.25
C LEU A 67 -9.13 -30.86 -7.11
N PRO A 68 -8.33 -31.21 -8.13
CA PRO A 68 -7.43 -32.36 -8.07
C PRO A 68 -6.37 -32.23 -6.98
N ALA A 69 -5.82 -33.36 -6.53
CA ALA A 69 -4.60 -33.38 -5.74
C ALA A 69 -3.45 -32.69 -6.52
N LEU A 70 -2.57 -31.98 -5.83
CA LEU A 70 -1.57 -31.08 -6.44
C LEU A 70 -0.78 -31.70 -7.58
N ALA A 71 -0.26 -32.94 -7.39
CA ALA A 71 0.54 -33.61 -8.41
C ALA A 71 -0.25 -33.89 -9.68
N ALA A 72 -1.47 -34.43 -9.55
CA ALA A 72 -2.37 -34.69 -10.68
C ALA A 72 -2.83 -33.38 -11.33
N TRP A 73 -3.06 -32.34 -10.52
CA TRP A 73 -3.47 -31.02 -11.03
C TRP A 73 -2.38 -30.37 -11.89
N LEU A 74 -1.11 -30.40 -11.41
CA LEU A 74 0.04 -29.90 -12.17
C LEU A 74 0.25 -30.67 -13.47
N GLN A 75 0.08 -32.01 -13.45
CA GLN A 75 0.14 -32.84 -14.65
C GLN A 75 -0.95 -32.46 -15.64
N ASN A 76 -2.21 -32.42 -15.21
CA ASN A 76 -3.35 -32.05 -16.06
C ASN A 76 -3.20 -30.64 -16.67
N LEU A 77 -2.68 -29.68 -15.89
CA LEU A 77 -2.39 -28.33 -16.37
C LEU A 77 -1.21 -28.31 -17.36
N GLY A 78 -0.20 -29.17 -17.14
CA GLY A 78 0.97 -29.30 -18.02
C GLY A 78 0.64 -29.77 -19.43
N ASP A 79 -0.46 -30.51 -19.59
CA ASP A 79 -0.95 -30.98 -20.91
C ASP A 79 -1.66 -29.88 -21.73
N LEU A 80 -1.91 -28.72 -21.11
CA LEU A 80 -2.53 -27.57 -21.78
C LEU A 80 -1.46 -26.56 -22.23
N ALA A 81 -1.79 -25.70 -23.19
CA ALA A 81 -0.91 -24.63 -23.69
C ALA A 81 -0.85 -23.46 -22.68
N LEU A 82 -0.21 -23.69 -21.52
CA LEU A 82 -0.09 -22.74 -20.41
C LEU A 82 1.34 -22.19 -20.22
N SER A 83 2.28 -22.53 -21.12
CA SER A 83 3.64 -22.02 -21.07
C SER A 83 3.68 -20.49 -21.26
N PRO A 84 4.63 -19.78 -20.65
CA PRO A 84 4.86 -18.35 -20.91
C PRO A 84 4.95 -17.98 -22.39
N GLY A 85 5.48 -18.89 -23.24
CA GLY A 85 5.64 -18.71 -24.68
C GLY A 85 4.37 -18.86 -25.52
N ASP A 86 3.34 -19.50 -24.99
CA ASP A 86 2.16 -19.92 -25.79
C ASP A 86 1.22 -18.79 -26.19
N ASN A 87 1.41 -17.57 -25.66
CA ASN A 87 0.56 -16.41 -25.89
C ASN A 87 -0.96 -16.62 -25.59
N MET A 88 -1.27 -17.59 -24.72
CA MET A 88 -2.61 -17.93 -24.27
C MET A 88 -2.96 -17.16 -22.98
N PRO A 89 -4.26 -16.96 -22.64
CA PRO A 89 -4.68 -16.14 -21.50
C PRO A 89 -4.22 -16.61 -20.12
N LEU A 90 -4.02 -17.91 -19.94
CA LEU A 90 -3.50 -18.49 -18.69
C LEU A 90 -2.00 -18.77 -18.82
N VAL A 91 -1.29 -18.67 -17.71
CA VAL A 91 0.15 -19.01 -17.61
C VAL A 91 0.37 -19.82 -16.35
N LEU A 92 0.98 -20.97 -16.50
CA LEU A 92 1.45 -21.80 -15.39
C LEU A 92 2.94 -21.52 -15.15
N GLY A 93 3.28 -21.07 -13.95
CA GLY A 93 4.64 -20.89 -13.47
C GLY A 93 4.85 -21.64 -12.16
N GLU A 94 5.74 -22.61 -12.13
CA GLU A 94 5.99 -23.47 -10.97
C GLU A 94 4.69 -24.06 -10.39
N GLN A 95 4.21 -23.52 -9.28
CA GLN A 95 2.97 -23.94 -8.60
C GLN A 95 1.92 -22.82 -8.59
N ARG A 96 2.01 -21.86 -9.51
CA ARG A 96 1.12 -20.71 -9.59
C ARG A 96 0.45 -20.63 -10.96
N LEU A 97 -0.87 -20.51 -10.96
CA LEU A 97 -1.63 -20.26 -12.17
C LEU A 97 -2.03 -18.77 -12.22
N TYR A 98 -1.69 -18.13 -13.31
CA TYR A 98 -1.95 -16.70 -13.54
C TYR A 98 -2.93 -16.49 -14.69
N LEU A 99 -3.70 -15.41 -14.62
CA LEU A 99 -4.08 -14.74 -15.86
C LEU A 99 -2.84 -14.06 -16.44
N ARG A 100 -2.57 -14.23 -17.74
CA ARG A 100 -1.36 -13.73 -18.43
C ARG A 100 -1.06 -12.26 -18.13
N ARG A 101 -2.09 -11.42 -18.05
CA ARG A 101 -1.93 -9.99 -17.75
C ARG A 101 -1.24 -9.75 -16.41
N TYR A 102 -1.58 -10.50 -15.36
CA TYR A 102 -0.99 -10.33 -14.03
C TYR A 102 0.42 -10.95 -13.98
N TRP A 103 0.62 -12.08 -14.65
CA TRP A 103 1.96 -12.63 -14.85
C TRP A 103 2.89 -11.60 -15.53
N GLN A 104 2.43 -10.95 -16.61
CA GLN A 104 3.19 -9.91 -17.31
C GLN A 104 3.49 -8.72 -16.41
N PHE A 105 2.57 -8.30 -15.56
CA PHE A 105 2.81 -7.21 -14.62
C PHE A 105 3.93 -7.58 -13.63
N GLU A 106 3.91 -8.76 -13.03
CA GLU A 106 4.96 -9.21 -12.12
C GLU A 106 6.33 -9.31 -12.83
N GLN A 107 6.38 -9.94 -14.01
CA GLN A 107 7.63 -10.04 -14.79
C GLN A 107 8.19 -8.67 -15.14
N THR A 108 7.35 -7.76 -15.62
CA THR A 108 7.77 -6.41 -16.01
C THR A 108 8.28 -5.62 -14.80
N LEU A 109 7.57 -5.69 -13.69
CA LEU A 109 7.97 -5.00 -12.45
C LEU A 109 9.28 -5.57 -11.91
N ALA A 110 9.41 -6.90 -11.84
CA ALA A 110 10.65 -7.54 -11.40
C ALA A 110 11.84 -7.19 -12.31
N ALA A 111 11.65 -7.18 -13.62
CA ALA A 111 12.68 -6.76 -14.58
C ALA A 111 13.11 -5.30 -14.40
N ALA A 112 12.18 -4.41 -14.05
CA ALA A 112 12.47 -3.01 -13.79
C ALA A 112 13.14 -2.78 -12.43
N LEU A 113 12.84 -3.60 -11.42
CA LEU A 113 13.41 -3.51 -10.09
C LEU A 113 14.83 -4.07 -10.01
N ARG A 114 15.11 -5.23 -10.61
CA ARG A 114 16.41 -5.92 -10.51
C ARG A 114 17.63 -5.02 -10.76
N PRO A 115 17.71 -4.20 -11.81
CA PRO A 115 18.85 -3.32 -12.03
C PRO A 115 19.02 -2.27 -10.92
N ARG A 116 17.92 -1.83 -10.32
CA ARG A 116 17.89 -0.82 -9.25
C ARG A 116 18.25 -1.39 -7.88
N LEU A 117 18.19 -2.71 -7.72
CA LEU A 117 18.62 -3.43 -6.51
C LEU A 117 20.14 -3.61 -6.45
N ALA A 118 20.84 -3.45 -7.57
CA ALA A 118 22.30 -3.50 -7.58
C ALA A 118 22.90 -2.37 -6.73
N PRO A 119 23.99 -2.64 -5.99
CA PRO A 119 24.68 -1.61 -5.22
C PRO A 119 25.19 -0.49 -6.12
N LEU A 120 24.99 0.75 -5.68
CA LEU A 120 25.53 1.94 -6.34
C LEU A 120 26.76 2.43 -5.56
N PRO A 121 27.81 2.91 -6.24
CA PRO A 121 28.95 3.52 -5.57
C PRO A 121 28.53 4.83 -4.93
N VAL A 122 29.10 5.12 -3.77
CA VAL A 122 29.01 6.44 -3.14
C VAL A 122 30.20 7.26 -3.62
N PRO A 123 29.98 8.39 -4.27
CA PRO A 123 31.06 9.15 -4.91
C PRO A 123 32.15 9.59 -3.91
N ASN A 124 31.72 10.06 -2.75
CA ASN A 124 32.62 10.48 -1.68
C ASN A 124 32.08 9.97 -0.32
N VAL A 125 32.63 8.86 0.15
CA VAL A 125 32.21 8.20 1.41
C VAL A 125 32.44 9.10 2.63
N ALA A 126 33.54 9.87 2.65
CA ALA A 126 33.83 10.77 3.78
C ALA A 126 32.83 11.91 3.86
N GLN A 127 32.49 12.53 2.72
CA GLN A 127 31.44 13.55 2.63
C GLN A 127 30.07 12.99 3.01
N ALA A 128 29.70 11.83 2.47
CA ALA A 128 28.42 11.19 2.76
C ALA A 128 28.28 10.88 4.27
N ARG A 129 29.35 10.42 4.91
CA ARG A 129 29.39 10.22 6.36
C ARG A 129 29.16 11.52 7.11
N GLN A 130 29.87 12.61 6.76
CA GLN A 130 29.69 13.92 7.41
C GLN A 130 28.25 14.44 7.25
N VAL A 131 27.66 14.32 6.07
CA VAL A 131 26.28 14.74 5.81
C VAL A 131 25.30 13.91 6.64
N LEU A 132 25.47 12.59 6.70
CA LEU A 132 24.63 11.72 7.51
C LEU A 132 24.75 12.06 9.01
N ASP A 133 25.95 12.32 9.51
CA ASP A 133 26.18 12.70 10.91
C ASP A 133 25.56 14.07 11.25
N ALA A 134 25.59 15.02 10.32
CA ALA A 134 24.97 16.34 10.49
C ALA A 134 23.43 16.28 10.48
N LEU A 135 22.85 15.42 9.62
CA LEU A 135 21.41 15.30 9.46
C LEU A 135 20.75 14.43 10.55
N PHE A 136 21.46 13.40 11.03
CA PHE A 136 20.99 12.48 12.05
C PHE A 136 21.91 12.58 13.28
N PRO A 137 21.47 13.24 14.36
CA PRO A 137 22.30 13.42 15.54
C PRO A 137 22.68 12.08 16.16
N ALA A 138 23.87 12.01 16.71
CA ALA A 138 24.38 10.81 17.39
C ALA A 138 23.43 10.39 18.53
N ARG A 139 23.14 9.10 18.60
CA ARG A 139 22.42 8.48 19.71
C ARG A 139 23.40 8.20 20.86
N THR A 140 22.84 8.03 22.03
CA THR A 140 23.62 7.69 23.25
C THR A 140 24.21 6.28 23.11
N ALA A 141 25.39 6.06 23.63
CA ALA A 141 26.03 4.75 23.59
C ALA A 141 25.15 3.69 24.29
N GLY A 142 24.84 2.60 23.56
CA GLY A 142 23.97 1.52 24.04
C GLY A 142 22.56 1.54 23.47
N GLU A 143 22.16 2.57 22.74
CA GLU A 143 20.89 2.58 21.98
C GLU A 143 20.98 1.73 20.71
N GLU A 144 19.82 1.21 20.26
CA GLU A 144 19.71 0.53 18.96
C GLU A 144 20.19 1.42 17.80
N ALA A 145 20.52 0.80 16.67
CA ALA A 145 20.90 1.52 15.45
C ALA A 145 19.85 2.58 15.07
N ASP A 146 20.29 3.75 14.62
CA ASP A 146 19.39 4.77 14.07
C ASP A 146 18.84 4.32 12.71
N TRP A 147 17.67 3.68 12.73
CA TRP A 147 17.02 3.17 11.54
C TRP A 147 16.64 4.26 10.54
N GLN A 148 16.51 5.51 10.95
CA GLN A 148 16.28 6.65 10.05
C GLN A 148 17.56 6.99 9.29
N LYS A 149 18.71 6.97 9.95
CA LYS A 149 20.03 7.13 9.32
C LYS A 149 20.36 5.97 8.40
N VAL A 150 20.02 4.72 8.81
CA VAL A 150 20.13 3.53 7.96
C VAL A 150 19.32 3.68 6.68
N ALA A 151 18.08 4.18 6.77
CA ALA A 151 17.22 4.40 5.60
C ALA A 151 17.83 5.42 4.60
N ALA A 152 18.41 6.50 5.10
CA ALA A 152 19.07 7.50 4.27
C ALA A 152 20.34 6.93 3.60
N ALA A 153 21.15 6.16 4.34
CA ALA A 153 22.33 5.49 3.80
C ALA A 153 21.96 4.44 2.73
N ASN A 154 20.92 3.64 2.97
CA ASN A 154 20.43 2.67 1.97
C ASN A 154 19.98 3.34 0.68
N ALA A 155 19.31 4.49 0.75
CA ALA A 155 18.91 5.25 -0.43
C ALA A 155 20.10 5.82 -1.23
N LEU A 156 21.23 6.12 -0.56
CA LEU A 156 22.49 6.47 -1.24
C LEU A 156 23.11 5.27 -1.96
N LEU A 157 22.98 4.09 -1.37
CA LEU A 157 23.66 2.86 -1.82
C LEU A 157 22.89 2.09 -2.91
N GLN A 158 21.65 2.49 -3.24
CA GLN A 158 20.82 1.79 -4.23
C GLN A 158 19.92 2.70 -5.04
N GLY A 159 19.48 2.20 -6.21
CA GLY A 159 18.49 2.86 -7.08
C GLY A 159 17.03 2.62 -6.64
N PHE A 160 16.80 1.71 -5.72
CA PHE A 160 15.48 1.40 -5.18
C PHE A 160 15.54 1.19 -3.67
N SER A 161 14.68 1.84 -2.93
CA SER A 161 14.61 1.72 -1.46
C SER A 161 13.17 1.71 -0.96
N VAL A 162 12.91 0.91 0.06
CA VAL A 162 11.66 0.87 0.80
C VAL A 162 11.92 1.34 2.23
N VAL A 163 11.25 2.40 2.64
CA VAL A 163 11.23 2.87 4.03
C VAL A 163 9.90 2.46 4.65
N ALA A 164 9.91 1.30 5.28
CA ALA A 164 8.75 0.71 5.92
C ALA A 164 8.63 1.18 7.37
N GLY A 165 7.41 1.35 7.84
CA GLY A 165 7.17 1.68 9.25
C GLY A 165 5.72 2.01 9.53
N GLY A 166 5.28 1.74 10.74
CA GLY A 166 3.94 2.07 11.21
C GLY A 166 3.68 3.57 11.31
N PRO A 167 2.46 3.96 11.66
CA PRO A 167 2.14 5.36 11.91
C PRO A 167 2.97 5.94 13.06
N GLY A 168 3.42 7.19 12.90
CA GLY A 168 4.21 7.87 13.92
C GLY A 168 5.70 7.51 13.98
N THR A 169 6.20 6.61 13.13
CA THR A 169 7.63 6.22 13.09
C THR A 169 8.55 7.28 12.46
N GLY A 170 7.98 8.39 12.01
CA GLY A 170 8.76 9.48 11.43
C GLY A 170 9.17 9.28 9.97
N LYS A 171 8.38 8.52 9.17
CA LYS A 171 8.64 8.32 7.73
C LYS A 171 8.91 9.62 6.99
N THR A 172 8.04 10.64 7.15
CA THR A 172 8.18 11.93 6.47
C THR A 172 9.39 12.71 6.96
N TYR A 173 9.68 12.68 8.27
CA TYR A 173 10.90 13.25 8.84
C TYR A 173 12.15 12.61 8.24
N THR A 174 12.14 11.28 8.12
CA THR A 174 13.23 10.50 7.52
C THR A 174 13.41 10.87 6.05
N VAL A 175 12.33 10.93 5.27
CA VAL A 175 12.42 11.21 3.83
C VAL A 175 12.92 12.62 3.54
N THR A 176 12.56 13.62 4.34
CA THR A 176 13.07 15.00 4.15
C THR A 176 14.58 15.06 4.33
N ARG A 177 15.12 14.39 5.35
CA ARG A 177 16.57 14.29 5.59
C ARG A 177 17.28 13.42 4.55
N LEU A 178 16.64 12.33 4.15
CA LEU A 178 17.13 11.45 3.09
C LEU A 178 17.25 12.22 1.77
N LEU A 179 16.24 13.03 1.41
CA LEU A 179 16.32 13.90 0.22
C LEU A 179 17.45 14.91 0.35
N ALA A 180 17.59 15.58 1.47
CA ALA A 180 18.72 16.49 1.72
C ALA A 180 20.07 15.77 1.56
N CYS A 181 20.21 14.57 2.10
CA CYS A 181 21.42 13.75 1.93
C CYS A 181 21.71 13.38 0.48
N LEU A 182 20.68 12.96 -0.27
CA LEU A 182 20.82 12.63 -1.69
C LEU A 182 21.22 13.86 -2.53
N ILE A 183 20.60 15.02 -2.29
CA ILE A 183 20.89 16.27 -3.00
C ILE A 183 22.34 16.70 -2.73
N GLU A 184 22.77 16.69 -1.47
CA GLU A 184 24.14 17.08 -1.08
C GLU A 184 25.20 16.14 -1.68
N CYS A 185 24.96 14.83 -1.61
CA CYS A 185 25.94 13.83 -2.05
C CYS A 185 26.00 13.65 -3.57
N LEU A 186 24.87 13.75 -4.27
CA LEU A 186 24.77 13.52 -5.71
C LEU A 186 24.80 14.81 -6.52
N GLY A 187 24.36 15.93 -5.96
CA GLY A 187 24.36 17.25 -6.61
C GLY A 187 25.76 17.76 -6.91
N ALA A 188 26.75 17.41 -6.08
CA ALA A 188 28.14 17.81 -6.27
C ALA A 188 28.78 17.26 -7.56
N GLU A 189 28.30 16.11 -8.06
CA GLU A 189 28.77 15.52 -9.31
C GLU A 189 28.10 16.11 -10.57
N ARG A 190 26.84 16.57 -10.43
CA ARG A 190 26.03 17.12 -11.53
C ARG A 190 26.07 18.66 -11.52
N ARG A 191 27.24 19.24 -11.73
CA ARG A 191 27.44 20.72 -11.74
C ARG A 191 26.65 21.48 -12.80
N ALA A 192 26.06 20.80 -13.80
CA ALA A 192 25.44 21.46 -14.96
C ALA A 192 23.90 21.52 -14.88
N GLU A 193 23.24 20.56 -14.24
CA GLU A 193 21.75 20.50 -14.15
C GLU A 193 21.29 20.10 -12.75
N PRO A 194 20.30 20.82 -12.17
CA PRO A 194 19.75 20.45 -10.86
C PRO A 194 19.01 19.12 -10.94
N LEU A 195 19.02 18.36 -9.83
CA LEU A 195 18.27 17.12 -9.71
C LEU A 195 16.76 17.39 -9.79
N VAL A 196 16.06 16.65 -10.64
CA VAL A 196 14.60 16.69 -10.73
C VAL A 196 14.01 15.70 -9.74
N ILE A 197 13.36 16.21 -8.71
CA ILE A 197 12.79 15.42 -7.62
C ILE A 197 11.26 15.52 -7.67
N CYS A 198 10.58 14.37 -7.64
CA CYS A 198 9.12 14.31 -7.59
C CYS A 198 8.65 13.59 -6.32
N MET A 199 7.58 14.13 -5.72
CA MET A 199 6.87 13.46 -4.61
C MET A 199 5.47 13.09 -5.08
N ALA A 200 5.07 11.84 -4.85
CA ALA A 200 3.78 11.33 -5.29
C ALA A 200 3.12 10.44 -4.22
N ALA A 201 1.80 10.30 -4.31
CA ALA A 201 1.03 9.38 -3.49
C ALA A 201 -0.16 8.82 -4.30
N PRO A 202 -0.80 7.72 -3.88
CA PRO A 202 -1.96 7.18 -4.60
C PRO A 202 -3.19 8.08 -4.57
N THR A 203 -3.36 8.90 -3.52
CA THR A 203 -4.51 9.80 -3.35
C THR A 203 -4.09 11.26 -3.23
N GLY A 204 -4.99 12.19 -3.59
CA GLY A 204 -4.75 13.63 -3.48
C GLY A 204 -4.44 14.07 -2.04
N LYS A 205 -5.22 13.58 -1.09
CA LYS A 205 -5.03 13.87 0.33
C LYS A 205 -3.68 13.38 0.87
N ALA A 206 -3.23 12.19 0.46
CA ALA A 206 -1.92 11.69 0.86
C ALA A 206 -0.79 12.52 0.23
N ALA A 207 -0.93 12.92 -1.04
CA ALA A 207 0.04 13.77 -1.71
C ALA A 207 0.15 15.17 -1.06
N GLN A 208 -0.98 15.77 -0.69
CA GLN A 208 -1.01 17.03 0.03
C GLN A 208 -0.34 16.92 1.41
N ARG A 209 -0.68 15.89 2.19
CA ARG A 209 -0.07 15.65 3.51
C ARG A 209 1.43 15.40 3.44
N LEU A 210 1.89 14.67 2.42
CA LEU A 210 3.32 14.49 2.19
C LEU A 210 3.99 15.85 1.99
N ALA A 211 3.44 16.70 1.13
CA ALA A 211 3.97 18.04 0.87
C ALA A 211 4.01 18.91 2.13
N GLU A 212 2.89 19.02 2.86
CA GLU A 212 2.79 19.78 4.12
C GLU A 212 3.82 19.28 5.16
N SER A 213 3.94 17.96 5.31
CA SER A 213 4.86 17.36 6.27
C SER A 213 6.33 17.55 5.89
N VAL A 214 6.67 17.51 4.59
CA VAL A 214 8.02 17.80 4.10
C VAL A 214 8.34 19.27 4.30
N THR A 215 7.42 20.18 3.98
CA THR A 215 7.58 21.62 4.19
C THR A 215 7.81 21.94 5.68
N ALA A 216 7.03 21.35 6.58
CA ALA A 216 7.26 21.51 8.03
C ALA A 216 8.60 20.93 8.49
N ALA A 217 9.02 19.78 7.96
CA ALA A 217 10.29 19.15 8.31
C ALA A 217 11.53 19.91 7.80
N ARG A 218 11.39 20.68 6.70
CA ARG A 218 12.46 21.55 6.17
C ARG A 218 12.93 22.59 7.17
N ALA A 219 12.04 23.13 8.00
CA ALA A 219 12.41 24.07 9.06
C ALA A 219 13.47 23.50 10.01
N GLY A 220 13.45 22.21 10.27
CA GLY A 220 14.44 21.51 11.09
C GLY A 220 15.80 21.25 10.40
N LEU A 221 15.94 21.60 9.13
CA LEU A 221 17.18 21.51 8.35
C LEU A 221 17.90 22.86 8.23
N LEU A 222 17.27 23.96 8.63
CA LEU A 222 17.89 25.29 8.62
C LEU A 222 19.21 25.28 9.42
N GLY A 223 20.27 25.79 8.81
CA GLY A 223 21.63 25.81 9.39
C GLY A 223 22.35 24.45 9.43
N ARG A 224 21.74 23.37 8.92
CA ARG A 224 22.34 22.03 8.80
C ARG A 224 22.74 21.68 7.36
N VAL A 225 22.08 22.25 6.39
CA VAL A 225 22.34 22.09 4.95
C VAL A 225 22.36 23.45 4.28
N SER A 226 22.90 23.53 3.05
CA SER A 226 22.96 24.78 2.28
C SER A 226 21.56 25.25 1.84
N ALA A 227 21.45 26.53 1.49
CA ALA A 227 20.20 27.09 0.98
C ALA A 227 19.79 26.45 -0.36
N GLU A 228 20.76 26.07 -1.18
CA GLU A 228 20.55 25.38 -2.45
C GLU A 228 19.90 24.01 -2.23
N VAL A 229 20.38 23.23 -1.25
CA VAL A 229 19.79 21.93 -0.88
C VAL A 229 18.36 22.10 -0.40
N LEU A 230 18.10 23.10 0.48
CA LEU A 230 16.75 23.38 0.96
C LEU A 230 15.80 23.75 -0.19
N SER A 231 16.25 24.57 -1.13
CA SER A 231 15.42 25.00 -2.27
C SER A 231 15.13 23.86 -3.25
N ALA A 232 16.00 22.85 -3.34
CA ALA A 232 15.83 21.69 -4.20
C ALA A 232 14.86 20.64 -3.65
N ILE A 233 14.54 20.68 -2.35
CA ILE A 233 13.53 19.79 -1.77
C ILE A 233 12.14 20.26 -2.21
N PRO A 234 11.33 19.41 -2.89
CA PRO A 234 10.01 19.82 -3.39
C PRO A 234 9.05 20.22 -2.25
N GLU A 235 8.25 21.25 -2.50
CA GLU A 235 7.16 21.69 -1.59
C GLU A 235 5.79 21.17 -2.01
N THR A 236 5.70 20.55 -3.19
CA THR A 236 4.43 20.06 -3.74
C THR A 236 4.48 18.56 -3.95
N GLY A 237 3.34 17.91 -3.68
CA GLY A 237 3.10 16.51 -3.99
C GLY A 237 2.02 16.35 -5.05
N THR A 238 2.06 15.25 -5.79
CA THR A 238 1.07 14.94 -6.82
C THR A 238 0.53 13.52 -6.68
N THR A 239 -0.62 13.22 -7.29
CA THR A 239 -1.06 11.83 -7.33
C THR A 239 -0.31 11.05 -8.40
N LEU A 240 -0.09 9.73 -8.19
CA LEU A 240 0.53 8.86 -9.19
C LEU A 240 -0.18 8.93 -10.54
N HIS A 241 -1.51 9.00 -10.53
CA HIS A 241 -2.30 9.14 -11.76
C HIS A 241 -1.99 10.45 -12.49
N ARG A 242 -1.86 11.56 -11.78
CA ARG A 242 -1.52 12.86 -12.36
C ARG A 242 -0.07 12.88 -12.85
N LEU A 243 0.85 12.30 -12.08
CA LEU A 243 2.25 12.16 -12.47
C LEU A 243 2.40 11.41 -13.79
N LEU A 244 1.68 10.28 -13.93
CA LEU A 244 1.67 9.49 -15.16
C LEU A 244 0.90 10.15 -16.32
N GLY A 245 0.05 11.14 -16.03
CA GLY A 245 -0.75 11.85 -17.03
C GLY A 245 -1.92 11.00 -17.54
N VAL A 246 -3.05 11.04 -16.81
CA VAL A 246 -4.28 10.37 -17.26
C VAL A 246 -4.77 10.97 -18.57
N ILE A 247 -5.06 10.11 -19.55
CA ILE A 247 -5.70 10.47 -20.81
C ILE A 247 -7.17 10.06 -20.70
N PRO A 248 -8.14 11.00 -20.77
CA PRO A 248 -9.55 10.65 -20.71
C PRO A 248 -9.92 9.59 -21.76
N ASN A 249 -10.68 8.58 -21.34
CA ASN A 249 -11.16 7.46 -22.19
C ASN A 249 -10.06 6.57 -22.80
N ALA A 250 -8.80 6.73 -22.41
CA ALA A 250 -7.70 5.86 -22.82
C ALA A 250 -7.30 4.88 -21.71
N ARG A 251 -6.82 3.69 -22.10
CA ARG A 251 -6.26 2.70 -21.17
C ARG A 251 -4.79 3.00 -20.80
N GLN A 252 -4.15 3.86 -21.55
CA GLN A 252 -2.73 4.22 -21.40
C GLN A 252 -2.59 5.58 -20.73
N PHE A 253 -1.48 5.76 -20.02
CA PHE A 253 -1.05 7.05 -19.49
C PHE A 253 -0.18 7.77 -20.53
N ARG A 254 -0.06 9.10 -20.39
CA ARG A 254 0.83 9.92 -21.22
C ARG A 254 2.28 9.49 -21.08
N HIS A 255 2.71 9.21 -19.83
CA HIS A 255 4.05 8.69 -19.55
C HIS A 255 4.01 7.17 -19.48
N ASN A 256 4.91 6.56 -20.25
CA ASN A 256 5.05 5.13 -20.44
C ASN A 256 6.47 4.84 -20.97
N GLU A 257 6.76 3.63 -21.41
CA GLU A 257 8.05 3.23 -21.94
C GLU A 257 8.53 4.01 -23.19
N SER A 258 7.61 4.60 -23.95
CA SER A 258 7.92 5.43 -25.14
C SER A 258 8.04 6.91 -24.80
N ASN A 259 7.56 7.33 -23.62
CA ASN A 259 7.59 8.72 -23.16
C ASN A 259 7.87 8.75 -21.66
N LEU A 260 9.13 8.61 -21.29
CA LEU A 260 9.56 8.54 -19.90
C LEU A 260 9.31 9.84 -19.14
N LEU A 261 9.14 9.74 -17.84
CA LEU A 261 9.13 10.86 -16.91
C LEU A 261 10.54 11.49 -16.86
N ARG A 262 10.59 12.81 -16.76
CA ARG A 262 11.84 13.53 -16.47
C ARG A 262 11.98 13.63 -14.95
N VAL A 263 12.63 12.64 -14.35
CA VAL A 263 12.79 12.54 -12.89
C VAL A 263 14.06 11.78 -12.54
N ASP A 264 14.82 12.33 -11.59
CA ASP A 264 16.04 11.70 -11.05
C ASP A 264 15.76 10.97 -9.73
N ILE A 265 14.87 11.54 -8.90
CA ILE A 265 14.46 10.96 -7.61
C ILE A 265 12.94 11.01 -7.51
N LEU A 266 12.33 9.86 -7.28
CA LEU A 266 10.90 9.73 -7.06
C LEU A 266 10.63 9.19 -5.65
N VAL A 267 9.85 9.94 -4.87
CA VAL A 267 9.31 9.49 -3.58
C VAL A 267 7.85 9.13 -3.76
N VAL A 268 7.45 7.95 -3.35
CA VAL A 268 6.05 7.50 -3.35
C VAL A 268 5.63 7.19 -1.92
N ASP A 269 4.73 7.99 -1.38
CA ASP A 269 4.15 7.75 -0.04
C ASP A 269 2.86 6.93 -0.13
N GLU A 270 2.45 6.34 1.00
CA GLU A 270 1.31 5.42 1.11
C GLU A 270 1.36 4.30 0.06
N ALA A 271 2.55 3.74 -0.18
CA ALA A 271 2.79 2.73 -1.21
C ALA A 271 2.01 1.42 -0.98
N SER A 272 1.51 1.15 0.24
CA SER A 272 0.62 0.02 0.55
C SER A 272 -0.69 0.05 -0.24
N MET A 273 -1.14 1.25 -0.65
CA MET A 273 -2.36 1.44 -1.45
C MET A 273 -2.14 1.27 -2.95
N VAL A 274 -0.90 1.12 -3.41
CA VAL A 274 -0.57 1.02 -4.84
C VAL A 274 -0.66 -0.44 -5.28
N ASP A 275 -1.57 -0.73 -6.23
CA ASP A 275 -1.74 -2.06 -6.79
C ASP A 275 -0.64 -2.43 -7.80
N LEU A 276 -0.54 -3.71 -8.11
CA LEU A 276 0.45 -4.24 -9.05
C LEU A 276 0.36 -3.60 -10.46
N PRO A 277 -0.83 -3.43 -11.06
CA PRO A 277 -0.97 -2.73 -12.34
C PRO A 277 -0.44 -1.29 -12.34
N LEU A 278 -0.75 -0.51 -11.31
CA LEU A 278 -0.33 0.90 -11.23
C LEU A 278 1.18 1.00 -10.96
N MET A 279 1.70 0.15 -10.06
CA MET A 279 3.15 0.09 -9.79
C MET A 279 3.94 -0.28 -11.05
N THR A 280 3.47 -1.29 -11.79
CA THR A 280 4.12 -1.69 -13.05
C THR A 280 4.13 -0.55 -14.08
N ARG A 281 3.00 0.16 -14.23
CA ARG A 281 2.92 1.32 -15.13
C ARG A 281 3.85 2.45 -14.71
N LEU A 282 3.96 2.69 -13.41
CA LEU A 282 4.90 3.66 -12.86
C LEU A 282 6.33 3.31 -13.26
N PHE A 283 6.77 2.07 -13.01
CA PHE A 283 8.14 1.65 -13.32
C PHE A 283 8.44 1.64 -14.81
N ARG A 284 7.46 1.37 -15.68
CA ARG A 284 7.59 1.48 -17.14
C ARG A 284 7.79 2.93 -17.63
N ALA A 285 7.32 3.89 -16.86
CA ALA A 285 7.45 5.32 -17.18
C ALA A 285 8.72 5.96 -16.61
N LEU A 286 9.50 5.24 -15.79
CA LEU A 286 10.69 5.77 -15.13
C LEU A 286 11.96 5.51 -15.93
N PRO A 287 12.86 6.51 -16.07
CA PRO A 287 14.18 6.29 -16.64
C PRO A 287 15.01 5.34 -15.77
N GLY A 288 15.94 4.61 -16.38
CA GLY A 288 16.75 3.60 -15.68
C GLY A 288 17.59 4.15 -14.52
N HIS A 289 18.02 5.41 -14.60
CA HIS A 289 18.82 6.08 -13.57
C HIS A 289 17.99 6.62 -12.39
N CYS A 290 16.66 6.70 -12.53
CA CYS A 290 15.80 7.25 -11.49
C CYS A 290 15.89 6.42 -10.21
N ARG A 291 16.19 7.10 -9.10
CA ARG A 291 16.11 6.51 -7.76
C ARG A 291 14.68 6.56 -7.28
N VAL A 292 14.18 5.41 -6.80
CA VAL A 292 12.80 5.28 -6.32
C VAL A 292 12.79 4.96 -4.84
N ILE A 293 12.05 5.73 -4.06
CA ILE A 293 11.91 5.58 -2.62
C ILE A 293 10.42 5.36 -2.33
N LEU A 294 10.07 4.16 -1.90
CA LEU A 294 8.72 3.83 -1.47
C LEU A 294 8.59 4.01 0.04
N LEU A 295 7.57 4.76 0.47
CA LEU A 295 7.22 4.91 1.87
C LEU A 295 5.88 4.21 2.11
N GLY A 296 5.75 3.52 3.23
CA GLY A 296 4.48 2.90 3.58
C GLY A 296 4.56 2.01 4.80
N ASP A 297 3.44 1.44 5.12
CA ASP A 297 3.31 0.47 6.20
C ASP A 297 2.83 -0.87 5.60
N PRO A 298 3.69 -1.90 5.55
CA PRO A 298 3.33 -3.19 4.98
C PRO A 298 2.27 -3.94 5.78
N ASN A 299 2.01 -3.51 7.02
CA ASN A 299 1.01 -4.11 7.92
C ASN A 299 -0.37 -3.44 7.82
N GLN A 300 -0.49 -2.31 7.13
CA GLN A 300 -1.78 -1.71 6.83
C GLN A 300 -2.51 -2.47 5.73
N LEU A 301 -3.78 -2.13 5.55
CA LEU A 301 -4.59 -2.69 4.47
C LEU A 301 -3.89 -2.54 3.12
N PRO A 302 -3.75 -3.62 2.36
CA PRO A 302 -3.23 -3.55 1.01
C PRO A 302 -4.19 -2.82 0.05
N SER A 303 -3.73 -2.60 -1.18
CA SER A 303 -4.55 -2.03 -2.26
C SER A 303 -5.85 -2.82 -2.47
N VAL A 304 -6.91 -2.17 -2.93
CA VAL A 304 -8.19 -2.85 -3.22
C VAL A 304 -8.06 -3.80 -4.42
N ALA A 305 -7.29 -3.41 -5.43
CA ALA A 305 -7.03 -4.24 -6.60
C ALA A 305 -5.93 -5.30 -6.34
N ALA A 306 -5.77 -6.22 -7.29
CA ALA A 306 -4.87 -7.35 -7.16
C ALA A 306 -3.39 -6.96 -7.01
N GLY A 307 -2.69 -7.68 -6.14
CA GLY A 307 -1.28 -7.51 -5.81
C GLY A 307 -1.03 -6.60 -4.61
N SER A 308 -0.15 -7.04 -3.72
CA SER A 308 0.24 -6.34 -2.49
C SER A 308 1.72 -5.99 -2.55
N VAL A 309 2.09 -5.15 -3.54
CA VAL A 309 3.49 -4.93 -3.92
C VAL A 309 4.37 -4.54 -2.75
N LEU A 310 3.93 -3.60 -1.90
CA LEU A 310 4.74 -3.18 -0.75
C LEU A 310 4.92 -4.33 0.26
N ALA A 311 3.86 -5.10 0.52
CA ALA A 311 3.96 -6.25 1.43
C ALA A 311 4.84 -7.35 0.83
N ASP A 312 4.77 -7.61 -0.48
CA ASP A 312 5.64 -8.58 -1.16
C ASP A 312 7.12 -8.17 -1.10
N LEU A 313 7.41 -6.87 -1.19
CA LEU A 313 8.76 -6.30 -1.13
C LEU A 313 9.32 -6.21 0.29
N ALA A 314 8.46 -6.01 1.29
CA ALA A 314 8.84 -5.83 2.69
C ALA A 314 8.43 -7.01 3.58
N ALA A 315 8.01 -8.15 2.99
CA ALA A 315 7.61 -9.34 3.73
C ALA A 315 8.81 -9.98 4.46
N GLY A 316 8.58 -10.46 5.68
CA GLY A 316 9.58 -11.25 6.41
C GLY A 316 10.09 -10.65 7.72
N GLY A 317 9.52 -9.55 8.19
CA GLY A 317 9.91 -8.97 9.48
C GLY A 317 11.11 -8.02 9.39
N ALA A 318 12.07 -8.14 10.32
CA ALA A 318 13.26 -7.30 10.32
C ALA A 318 14.15 -7.62 9.11
N PRO A 319 14.59 -6.59 8.33
CA PRO A 319 15.43 -6.83 7.17
C PRO A 319 16.77 -7.44 7.59
N VAL A 320 17.17 -8.50 6.90
CA VAL A 320 18.51 -9.09 7.01
C VAL A 320 19.35 -8.48 5.89
N TYR A 321 20.46 -7.81 6.26
CA TYR A 321 21.36 -7.20 5.28
C TYR A 321 22.49 -8.15 4.89
N SER A 322 22.90 -8.09 3.63
CA SER A 322 24.07 -8.81 3.12
C SER A 322 25.36 -8.34 3.81
N MET A 323 26.39 -9.18 3.82
CA MET A 323 27.71 -8.80 4.34
C MET A 323 28.26 -7.55 3.65
N GLN A 324 28.07 -7.46 2.33
CA GLN A 324 28.49 -6.30 1.54
C GLN A 324 27.73 -5.03 1.96
N ARG A 325 26.42 -5.12 2.19
CA ARG A 325 25.61 -3.99 2.68
C ARG A 325 26.06 -3.52 4.06
N ARG A 326 26.33 -4.45 4.97
CA ARG A 326 26.87 -4.13 6.31
C ARG A 326 28.21 -3.44 6.24
N ALA A 327 29.13 -3.92 5.38
CA ALA A 327 30.43 -3.28 5.16
C ALA A 327 30.27 -1.84 4.62
N ASN A 328 29.36 -1.63 3.66
CA ASN A 328 29.09 -0.31 3.10
C ASN A 328 28.48 0.65 4.16
N LEU A 329 27.59 0.16 5.01
CA LEU A 329 27.02 0.94 6.11
C LEU A 329 28.07 1.28 7.18
N ALA A 330 28.94 0.33 7.51
CA ALA A 330 30.07 0.56 8.44
C ALA A 330 31.03 1.63 7.92
N ALA A 331 31.33 1.64 6.60
CA ALA A 331 32.13 2.68 5.96
C ALA A 331 31.48 4.08 6.09
N LEU A 332 30.14 4.15 6.13
CA LEU A 332 29.36 5.37 6.38
C LEU A 332 29.20 5.69 7.88
N GLY A 333 29.88 4.95 8.77
CA GLY A 333 29.80 5.15 10.22
C GLY A 333 28.51 4.62 10.86
N ILE A 334 27.88 3.61 10.26
CA ILE A 334 26.64 3.00 10.76
C ILE A 334 26.90 1.54 11.09
N GLU A 335 26.86 1.20 12.37
CA GLU A 335 26.94 -0.17 12.85
C GLU A 335 25.54 -0.74 13.07
N ILE A 336 25.29 -1.93 12.51
CA ILE A 336 24.04 -2.65 12.73
C ILE A 336 24.30 -3.80 13.69
N PRO A 337 23.66 -3.82 14.87
CA PRO A 337 23.82 -4.89 15.84
C PRO A 337 23.34 -6.24 15.28
N GLY A 338 24.03 -7.32 15.66
CA GLY A 338 23.59 -8.70 15.45
C GLY A 338 23.99 -9.29 14.10
N GLY A 339 25.12 -10.01 14.11
CA GLY A 339 25.74 -10.67 12.95
C GLY A 339 25.25 -12.08 12.62
N GLU A 340 24.64 -12.86 13.45
CA GLU A 340 24.40 -14.29 13.16
C GLU A 340 23.08 -14.90 13.71
N GLN A 341 22.27 -14.16 14.45
CA GLN A 341 21.13 -14.74 15.17
C GLN A 341 19.76 -14.15 14.81
N ALA A 342 19.60 -13.46 13.69
CA ALA A 342 18.27 -12.99 13.24
C ALA A 342 17.49 -14.05 12.44
N ILE A 343 17.87 -15.33 12.52
CA ILE A 343 17.06 -16.48 12.12
C ILE A 343 16.31 -16.97 13.37
N GLY A 344 15.65 -16.06 14.04
CA GLY A 344 14.70 -16.33 15.10
C GLY A 344 13.28 -16.15 14.55
N ALA A 345 12.88 -17.01 13.62
CA ALA A 345 11.49 -17.17 13.28
C ALA A 345 10.71 -17.50 14.56
N ASN A 346 9.71 -16.70 14.86
CA ASN A 346 8.72 -17.01 15.88
C ASN A 346 8.08 -18.36 15.49
N PRO A 347 8.27 -19.47 16.24
CA PRO A 347 7.86 -20.81 15.81
C PRO A 347 6.35 -21.03 15.74
N GLY A 348 5.55 -20.00 15.92
CA GLY A 348 4.10 -20.00 15.81
C GLY A 348 3.51 -19.50 14.48
N SER A 349 4.34 -19.09 13.51
CA SER A 349 3.84 -18.68 12.19
C SER A 349 3.76 -19.90 11.27
N ALA A 350 2.53 -20.37 11.01
CA ALA A 350 2.25 -21.47 10.08
C ALA A 350 2.68 -21.20 8.61
N ASN A 351 3.36 -20.09 8.33
CA ASN A 351 3.92 -19.71 7.04
C ASN A 351 5.47 -19.71 7.03
N ALA A 352 6.12 -20.41 7.96
CA ALA A 352 7.59 -20.55 7.98
C ALA A 352 8.17 -21.29 6.75
N SER A 353 7.34 -21.81 5.85
CA SER A 353 7.79 -22.46 4.60
C SER A 353 8.09 -21.49 3.46
N PHE A 354 7.91 -20.17 3.65
CA PHE A 354 7.99 -19.21 2.53
C PHE A 354 9.29 -18.44 2.42
N LEU A 355 10.20 -18.47 3.39
CA LEU A 355 11.33 -17.54 3.30
C LEU A 355 12.61 -18.11 3.89
N GLU A 356 13.34 -18.84 3.10
CA GLU A 356 14.76 -18.55 2.99
C GLU A 356 14.88 -17.24 2.19
N THR A 357 14.48 -16.13 2.78
CA THR A 357 14.59 -14.81 2.16
C THR A 357 16.06 -14.46 2.07
N GLY A 358 16.53 -14.29 0.87
CA GLY A 358 17.81 -13.66 0.61
C GLY A 358 17.88 -12.25 1.24
N PRO A 359 19.04 -11.61 1.31
CA PRO A 359 19.24 -10.33 1.95
C PRO A 359 18.34 -9.24 1.32
N MET A 360 17.64 -8.48 2.19
CA MET A 360 16.75 -7.38 1.79
C MET A 360 17.46 -6.03 1.94
N ASP A 361 18.55 -5.84 1.21
CA ASP A 361 19.41 -4.65 1.27
C ASP A 361 18.69 -3.33 0.94
N TYR A 362 17.52 -3.42 0.31
CA TYR A 362 16.71 -2.27 -0.11
C TYR A 362 15.60 -1.90 0.88
N VAL A 363 15.38 -2.68 1.93
CA VAL A 363 14.34 -2.40 2.94
C VAL A 363 14.96 -1.79 4.18
N SER A 364 14.36 -0.72 4.67
CA SER A 364 14.67 -0.13 5.98
C SER A 364 13.39 -0.07 6.81
N LEU A 365 13.40 -0.69 7.99
CA LEU A 365 12.25 -0.76 8.87
C LEU A 365 12.41 0.23 10.03
N LEU A 366 11.57 1.27 10.06
CA LEU A 366 11.48 2.20 11.17
C LEU A 366 10.66 1.57 12.31
N ARG A 367 11.31 1.27 13.43
CA ARG A 367 10.71 0.50 14.53
C ARG A 367 10.08 1.39 15.60
N GLU A 368 10.70 2.52 15.90
CA GLU A 368 10.27 3.39 16.98
C GLU A 368 9.14 4.32 16.53
N SER A 369 7.99 4.22 17.17
CA SER A 369 6.92 5.19 16.98
C SER A 369 7.03 6.31 18.00
N ARG A 370 7.13 7.54 17.53
CA ARG A 370 7.11 8.75 18.40
C ARG A 370 5.69 9.14 18.82
N ARG A 371 4.70 8.57 18.18
CA ARG A 371 3.28 8.82 18.49
C ARG A 371 2.76 7.91 19.58
N PHE A 372 3.18 6.67 19.52
CA PHE A 372 2.81 5.66 20.48
C PHE A 372 4.11 5.32 21.24
N ASP A 373 4.32 5.95 22.42
CA ASP A 373 5.33 5.44 23.32
C ASP A 373 4.99 3.98 23.60
N GLY A 374 5.91 3.05 23.46
CA GLY A 374 5.67 1.61 23.46
C GLY A 374 4.94 1.09 24.73
N ALA A 375 4.71 1.93 25.73
CA ALA A 375 3.95 1.71 26.94
C ALA A 375 2.49 2.19 26.83
N GLY A 376 2.15 3.03 25.82
CA GLY A 376 0.80 3.57 25.62
C GLY A 376 -0.19 2.52 25.12
N GLY A 377 -1.46 2.55 25.59
CA GLY A 377 -2.49 1.55 25.32
C GLY A 377 -2.72 1.27 23.83
N ILE A 378 -2.79 2.32 22.97
CA ILE A 378 -3.06 2.17 21.53
C ILE A 378 -1.91 1.48 20.80
N GLY A 379 -0.65 1.84 21.10
CA GLY A 379 0.53 1.24 20.47
C GLY A 379 0.69 -0.24 20.84
N ARG A 380 0.49 -0.57 22.12
CA ARG A 380 0.50 -1.95 22.61
C ARG A 380 -0.61 -2.79 21.97
N LEU A 381 -1.83 -2.24 21.89
CA LEU A 381 -2.95 -2.91 21.22
C LEU A 381 -2.65 -3.18 19.75
N ALA A 382 -2.12 -2.18 19.02
CA ALA A 382 -1.76 -2.33 17.62
C ALA A 382 -0.70 -3.42 17.40
N ALA A 383 0.32 -3.49 18.27
CA ALA A 383 1.34 -4.54 18.23
C ALA A 383 0.76 -5.94 18.50
N GLN A 384 -0.12 -6.08 19.51
CA GLN A 384 -0.78 -7.33 19.82
C GLN A 384 -1.70 -7.82 18.68
N VAL A 385 -2.45 -6.92 18.05
CA VAL A 385 -3.29 -7.23 16.90
C VAL A 385 -2.44 -7.73 15.73
N LEU A 386 -1.33 -7.07 15.42
CA LEU A 386 -0.40 -7.52 14.37
C LEU A 386 0.22 -8.88 14.68
N ALA A 387 0.55 -9.13 15.94
CA ALA A 387 1.07 -10.42 16.38
C ALA A 387 0.02 -11.55 16.34
N GLY A 388 -1.28 -11.22 16.19
CA GLY A 388 -2.37 -12.18 16.27
C GLY A 388 -2.65 -12.64 17.69
N ALA A 389 -2.21 -11.88 18.69
CA ALA A 389 -2.40 -12.18 20.11
C ALA A 389 -3.84 -11.77 20.55
N ALA A 390 -4.82 -12.55 20.14
CA ALA A 390 -6.24 -12.21 20.25
C ALA A 390 -6.66 -11.96 21.69
N GLU A 391 -6.44 -12.91 22.59
CA GLU A 391 -6.82 -12.79 24.01
C GLU A 391 -6.08 -11.64 24.71
N ALA A 392 -4.76 -11.52 24.51
CA ALA A 392 -3.97 -10.44 25.10
C ALA A 392 -4.42 -9.05 24.60
N SER A 393 -4.86 -8.94 23.35
CA SER A 393 -5.41 -7.70 22.79
C SER A 393 -6.75 -7.33 23.40
N LEU A 394 -7.62 -8.33 23.65
CA LEU A 394 -8.89 -8.12 24.31
C LEU A 394 -8.72 -7.72 25.78
N ASP A 395 -7.79 -8.37 26.49
CA ASP A 395 -7.45 -8.01 27.87
C ASP A 395 -6.90 -6.57 27.95
N THR A 396 -6.06 -6.20 27.01
CA THR A 396 -5.57 -4.81 26.92
C THR A 396 -6.71 -3.82 26.71
N LEU A 397 -7.68 -4.12 25.84
CA LEU A 397 -8.87 -3.28 25.62
C LEU A 397 -9.75 -3.14 26.87
N LYS A 398 -9.89 -4.21 27.66
CA LYS A 398 -10.73 -4.22 28.86
C LYS A 398 -10.08 -3.57 30.08
N THR A 399 -8.75 -3.59 30.14
CA THR A 399 -7.98 -3.15 31.33
C THR A 399 -7.26 -1.81 31.14
N ALA A 400 -7.14 -1.32 29.90
CA ALA A 400 -6.47 -0.06 29.62
C ALA A 400 -7.27 1.14 30.15
N GLY A 401 -6.57 2.22 30.49
CA GLY A 401 -7.14 3.43 31.08
C GLY A 401 -7.82 4.36 30.07
N GLU A 402 -7.80 5.66 30.31
CA GLU A 402 -8.60 6.70 29.65
C GLU A 402 -8.48 6.79 28.13
N ASN A 403 -7.39 6.31 27.54
CA ASN A 403 -7.12 6.45 26.09
C ASN A 403 -7.60 5.27 25.25
N LEU A 404 -8.09 4.19 25.89
CA LEU A 404 -8.50 2.97 25.21
C LEU A 404 -9.73 2.40 25.92
N LEU A 405 -10.86 2.40 25.24
CA LEU A 405 -12.15 2.06 25.83
C LEU A 405 -12.80 0.91 25.07
N TRP A 406 -13.11 -0.18 25.79
CA TRP A 406 -13.96 -1.26 25.31
C TRP A 406 -15.43 -0.98 25.63
N ILE A 407 -16.29 -1.08 24.62
CA ILE A 407 -17.73 -0.89 24.75
C ILE A 407 -18.43 -2.17 24.30
N ALA A 408 -19.20 -2.75 25.19
CA ALA A 408 -19.96 -3.95 24.89
C ALA A 408 -21.02 -3.68 23.82
N GLN A 409 -21.26 -4.67 22.97
CA GLN A 409 -22.14 -4.53 21.80
C GLN A 409 -23.59 -4.20 22.14
N GLU A 410 -24.05 -4.55 23.35
CA GLU A 410 -25.40 -4.28 23.87
C GLU A 410 -25.64 -2.77 24.06
N GLN A 411 -24.57 -2.00 24.25
CA GLN A 411 -24.62 -0.54 24.43
C GLN A 411 -24.63 0.23 23.10
N PHE A 412 -24.78 -0.43 21.97
CA PHE A 412 -24.65 0.16 20.63
C PHE A 412 -25.46 1.45 20.45
N THR A 413 -26.79 1.38 20.64
CA THR A 413 -27.66 2.55 20.37
C THR A 413 -27.34 3.72 21.30
N ALA A 414 -27.21 3.47 22.61
CA ALA A 414 -26.89 4.51 23.58
C ALA A 414 -25.52 5.15 23.30
N THR A 415 -24.54 4.33 22.94
CA THR A 415 -23.18 4.82 22.64
C THR A 415 -23.14 5.65 21.36
N VAL A 416 -23.78 5.20 20.28
CA VAL A 416 -23.82 5.97 19.03
C VAL A 416 -24.53 7.32 19.25
N LEU A 417 -25.64 7.34 19.98
CA LEU A 417 -26.32 8.61 20.30
C LEU A 417 -25.44 9.52 21.16
N ARG A 418 -24.71 8.98 22.14
CA ARG A 418 -23.74 9.74 22.94
C ARG A 418 -22.65 10.34 22.05
N TRP A 419 -22.06 9.58 21.13
CA TRP A 419 -21.06 10.09 20.18
C TRP A 419 -21.61 11.24 19.31
N ILE A 420 -22.86 11.09 18.81
CA ILE A 420 -23.50 12.13 17.99
C ILE A 420 -23.66 13.41 18.80
N ASP A 421 -24.22 13.33 19.99
CA ASP A 421 -24.51 14.49 20.83
C ASP A 421 -23.24 15.17 21.34
N THR A 422 -22.17 14.38 21.63
CA THR A 422 -20.91 14.89 22.17
C THR A 422 -20.04 15.53 21.07
N TYR A 423 -19.91 14.87 19.92
CA TYR A 423 -18.87 15.25 18.94
C TYR A 423 -19.42 15.88 17.65
N TYR A 424 -20.61 15.48 17.19
CA TYR A 424 -21.09 15.96 15.88
C TYR A 424 -22.03 17.15 16.01
N ARG A 425 -22.72 17.30 17.13
CA ARG A 425 -23.58 18.46 17.38
C ARG A 425 -22.78 19.77 17.41
N SER A 426 -21.58 19.73 17.98
CA SER A 426 -20.69 20.90 18.09
C SER A 426 -20.22 21.44 16.74
N ILE A 427 -20.19 20.63 15.69
CA ILE A 427 -19.79 21.08 14.35
C ILE A 427 -20.77 22.15 13.84
N ALA A 428 -22.07 21.93 14.01
CA ALA A 428 -23.11 22.86 13.53
C ALA A 428 -23.15 24.17 14.32
N THR A 429 -22.62 24.20 15.53
CA THR A 429 -22.60 25.36 16.44
C THR A 429 -21.21 25.99 16.58
N ALA A 430 -20.26 25.60 15.74
CA ALA A 430 -18.92 26.17 15.72
C ALA A 430 -18.95 27.68 15.39
N GLU A 431 -17.95 28.42 15.85
CA GLU A 431 -17.91 29.90 15.66
C GLU A 431 -17.41 30.27 14.24
N SER A 432 -16.74 29.38 13.56
CA SER A 432 -16.18 29.60 12.22
C SER A 432 -16.06 28.30 11.43
N VAL A 433 -15.81 28.45 10.14
CA VAL A 433 -15.53 27.28 9.26
C VAL A 433 -14.29 26.53 9.71
N ASP A 434 -13.26 27.23 10.18
CA ASP A 434 -12.05 26.61 10.73
C ASP A 434 -12.36 25.79 11.98
N ALA A 435 -13.11 26.34 12.92
CA ALA A 435 -13.55 25.63 14.12
C ALA A 435 -14.41 24.40 13.76
N ALA A 436 -15.28 24.49 12.74
CA ALA A 436 -16.07 23.36 12.28
C ALA A 436 -15.19 22.22 11.71
N PHE A 437 -14.15 22.54 10.94
CA PHE A 437 -13.18 21.56 10.47
C PHE A 437 -12.34 20.96 11.60
N GLN A 438 -11.91 21.76 12.57
CA GLN A 438 -11.20 21.27 13.76
C GLN A 438 -12.06 20.28 14.56
N GLN A 439 -13.35 20.61 14.80
CA GLN A 439 -14.29 19.70 15.46
C GLN A 439 -14.47 18.40 14.67
N LEU A 440 -14.57 18.50 13.34
CA LEU A 440 -14.68 17.31 12.48
C LEU A 440 -13.44 16.44 12.51
N GLN A 441 -12.25 16.99 12.71
CA GLN A 441 -11.00 16.24 12.83
C GLN A 441 -10.81 15.60 14.21
N GLN A 442 -11.45 16.11 15.26
CA GLN A 442 -11.32 15.57 16.61
C GLN A 442 -11.89 14.17 16.76
N PHE A 443 -12.96 13.84 16.03
CA PHE A 443 -13.64 12.55 16.19
C PHE A 443 -14.12 11.94 14.88
N ARG A 444 -14.00 10.62 14.76
CA ARG A 444 -14.52 9.87 13.61
C ARG A 444 -15.01 8.48 13.99
N ILE A 445 -16.19 8.10 13.48
CA ILE A 445 -16.69 6.72 13.55
C ILE A 445 -16.18 5.95 12.33
N LEU A 446 -15.51 4.83 12.58
CA LEU A 446 -14.95 3.95 11.57
C LEU A 446 -15.69 2.62 11.56
N CYS A 447 -16.14 2.21 10.37
CA CYS A 447 -16.84 0.95 10.14
C CYS A 447 -16.05 0.07 9.16
N PRO A 448 -16.06 -1.26 9.30
CA PRO A 448 -15.45 -2.16 8.33
C PRO A 448 -16.15 -2.17 6.96
N ALA A 449 -17.48 -1.95 6.92
CA ALA A 449 -18.31 -2.07 5.74
C ALA A 449 -19.22 -0.87 5.51
N ARG A 450 -19.68 -0.69 4.26
CA ARG A 450 -20.67 0.34 3.91
C ARG A 450 -22.07 -0.03 4.38
N GLY A 451 -22.52 -1.23 4.04
CA GLY A 451 -23.88 -1.72 4.32
C GLY A 451 -23.98 -2.49 5.63
N GLY A 452 -25.22 -2.83 6.00
CA GLY A 452 -25.54 -3.55 7.21
C GLY A 452 -25.92 -2.64 8.38
N PRO A 453 -26.44 -3.20 9.51
CA PRO A 453 -27.00 -2.43 10.63
C PRO A 453 -25.94 -1.53 11.32
N ARG A 454 -24.68 -1.95 11.32
CA ARG A 454 -23.53 -1.22 11.88
C ARG A 454 -22.57 -0.70 10.79
N GLY A 455 -23.04 -0.63 9.52
CA GLY A 455 -22.28 -0.07 8.41
C GLY A 455 -22.40 1.43 8.31
N VAL A 456 -21.52 2.04 7.51
CA VAL A 456 -21.44 3.50 7.30
C VAL A 456 -22.79 4.12 6.96
N GLU A 457 -23.56 3.47 6.08
CA GLU A 457 -24.86 4.01 5.62
C GLU A 457 -25.89 4.06 6.76
N ALA A 458 -25.94 3.03 7.60
CA ALA A 458 -26.84 3.00 8.75
C ALA A 458 -26.42 4.03 9.79
N ILE A 459 -25.15 4.14 10.10
CA ILE A 459 -24.64 5.12 11.08
C ILE A 459 -24.85 6.56 10.59
N ASN A 460 -24.51 6.87 9.34
CA ASN A 460 -24.75 8.20 8.79
C ASN A 460 -26.25 8.55 8.80
N ARG A 461 -27.14 7.60 8.56
CA ARG A 461 -28.60 7.79 8.67
C ARG A 461 -29.02 8.10 10.11
N MET A 462 -28.48 7.38 11.11
CA MET A 462 -28.74 7.67 12.53
C MET A 462 -28.28 9.09 12.91
N VAL A 463 -27.09 9.50 12.45
CA VAL A 463 -26.55 10.86 12.68
C VAL A 463 -27.47 11.90 12.05
N LEU A 464 -27.85 11.71 10.77
CA LEU A 464 -28.73 12.64 10.05
C LEU A 464 -30.09 12.77 10.76
N SER A 465 -30.71 11.65 11.15
CA SER A 465 -32.01 11.68 11.86
C SER A 465 -31.92 12.40 13.19
N ARG A 466 -30.79 12.31 13.89
CA ARG A 466 -30.59 12.96 15.20
C ARG A 466 -30.27 14.45 15.11
N LEU A 467 -29.40 14.84 14.15
CA LEU A 467 -28.94 16.21 14.00
C LEU A 467 -29.87 17.08 13.15
N ASN A 468 -30.61 16.48 12.24
CA ASN A 468 -31.47 17.18 11.27
C ASN A 468 -32.85 16.50 11.19
N PRO A 469 -33.65 16.54 12.26
CA PRO A 469 -34.96 15.88 12.28
C PRO A 469 -35.95 16.49 11.27
N ALA A 470 -35.73 17.76 10.85
CA ALA A 470 -36.53 18.41 9.81
C ALA A 470 -36.25 17.88 8.41
N GLY A 471 -35.21 17.06 8.21
CA GLY A 471 -34.89 16.44 6.92
C GLY A 471 -34.34 17.39 5.86
N ALA A 472 -33.82 18.58 6.24
CA ALA A 472 -33.22 19.52 5.28
C ALA A 472 -32.06 18.85 4.52
N ALA A 473 -32.07 18.96 3.20
CA ALA A 473 -31.00 18.37 2.38
C ALA A 473 -29.62 18.98 2.67
N GLN A 474 -29.60 20.26 3.04
CA GLN A 474 -28.42 21.05 3.34
C GLN A 474 -28.62 21.80 4.67
N TYR A 475 -27.61 21.76 5.54
CA TYR A 475 -27.63 22.46 6.83
C TYR A 475 -26.20 22.74 7.30
N PRO A 476 -25.99 23.81 8.11
CA PRO A 476 -24.67 24.13 8.66
C PRO A 476 -24.06 22.96 9.45
N GLY A 477 -22.77 22.73 9.27
CA GLY A 477 -22.04 21.64 9.94
C GLY A 477 -22.20 20.26 9.31
N LYS A 478 -22.95 20.11 8.20
CA LYS A 478 -23.04 18.84 7.48
C LYS A 478 -21.74 18.55 6.73
N PRO A 479 -21.00 17.49 7.08
CA PRO A 479 -19.79 17.10 6.35
C PRO A 479 -20.15 16.22 5.15
N ILE A 480 -19.44 16.46 4.06
CA ILE A 480 -19.52 15.62 2.86
C ILE A 480 -18.11 15.22 2.40
N MET A 481 -18.02 14.16 1.63
CA MET A 481 -16.78 13.72 1.00
C MET A 481 -17.02 13.50 -0.50
N VAL A 482 -16.13 14.06 -1.31
CA VAL A 482 -16.12 13.89 -2.76
C VAL A 482 -15.78 12.42 -3.09
N THR A 483 -16.54 11.78 -3.99
CA THR A 483 -16.39 10.37 -4.35
C THR A 483 -15.70 10.14 -5.70
N ARG A 484 -15.54 11.20 -6.50
CA ARG A 484 -14.85 11.18 -7.81
C ARG A 484 -13.96 12.40 -7.99
N ASN A 485 -12.83 12.19 -8.66
CA ASN A 485 -11.95 13.30 -9.02
C ASN A 485 -12.66 14.25 -10.00
N GLN A 486 -12.61 15.55 -9.71
CA GLN A 486 -13.04 16.65 -10.57
C GLN A 486 -11.89 17.63 -10.75
N TYR A 487 -11.08 17.35 -11.75
CA TYR A 487 -9.84 18.09 -12.01
C TYR A 487 -10.09 19.57 -12.31
N ASP A 488 -11.19 19.89 -13.01
CA ASP A 488 -11.57 21.28 -13.35
C ASP A 488 -11.94 22.11 -12.11
N LEU A 489 -12.39 21.44 -11.05
CA LEU A 489 -12.72 22.07 -9.78
C LEU A 489 -11.58 21.99 -8.77
N GLY A 490 -10.49 21.27 -9.09
CA GLY A 490 -9.41 20.99 -8.15
C GLY A 490 -9.87 20.17 -6.93
N LEU A 491 -10.90 19.33 -7.09
CA LEU A 491 -11.41 18.43 -6.06
C LEU A 491 -11.10 16.98 -6.40
N TYR A 492 -10.71 16.24 -5.38
CA TYR A 492 -10.29 14.84 -5.51
C TYR A 492 -11.16 13.91 -4.67
N ASN A 493 -11.19 12.65 -5.06
CA ASN A 493 -11.83 11.61 -4.26
C ASN A 493 -11.19 11.56 -2.87
N GLY A 494 -12.03 11.67 -1.83
CA GLY A 494 -11.61 11.75 -0.43
C GLY A 494 -11.53 13.16 0.14
N ASP A 495 -11.65 14.21 -0.68
CA ASP A 495 -11.72 15.59 -0.17
C ASP A 495 -12.99 15.77 0.65
N VAL A 496 -12.82 16.34 1.83
CA VAL A 496 -13.91 16.59 2.78
C VAL A 496 -14.29 18.05 2.74
N GLY A 497 -15.58 18.32 2.57
CA GLY A 497 -16.16 19.65 2.67
C GLY A 497 -17.20 19.72 3.79
N VAL A 498 -17.43 20.92 4.31
CA VAL A 498 -18.44 21.19 5.33
C VAL A 498 -19.39 22.28 4.83
N PHE A 499 -20.69 22.03 4.95
CA PHE A 499 -21.69 23.06 4.69
C PHE A 499 -21.60 24.13 5.77
N TRP A 500 -21.35 25.39 5.37
CA TRP A 500 -21.22 26.51 6.28
C TRP A 500 -21.68 27.79 5.62
N PRO A 501 -22.35 28.71 6.35
CA PRO A 501 -22.74 30.00 5.80
C PRO A 501 -21.52 30.87 5.45
N ASP A 502 -21.61 31.61 4.38
CA ASP A 502 -20.67 32.69 4.06
C ASP A 502 -21.02 33.98 4.84
N GLU A 503 -20.26 35.05 4.58
CA GLU A 503 -20.50 36.37 5.23
C GLU A 503 -21.88 36.97 4.94
N ALA A 504 -22.50 36.59 3.82
CA ALA A 504 -23.86 37.00 3.45
C ALA A 504 -24.94 36.08 4.04
N GLY A 505 -24.56 35.05 4.81
CA GLY A 505 -25.46 34.05 5.36
C GLY A 505 -25.90 32.98 4.35
N GLN A 506 -25.34 32.98 3.13
CA GLN A 506 -25.65 31.97 2.13
C GLN A 506 -24.91 30.67 2.45
N LEU A 507 -25.63 29.53 2.42
CA LEU A 507 -25.03 28.23 2.70
C LEU A 507 -24.15 27.79 1.53
N MET A 508 -22.84 27.65 1.79
CA MET A 508 -21.82 27.18 0.86
C MET A 508 -21.23 25.85 1.35
N VAL A 509 -20.46 25.18 0.51
CA VAL A 509 -19.62 24.06 0.94
C VAL A 509 -18.18 24.52 0.91
N TRP A 510 -17.53 24.43 2.04
CA TRP A 510 -16.15 24.86 2.21
C TRP A 510 -15.23 23.65 2.17
N PHE A 511 -14.15 23.75 1.42
CA PHE A 511 -13.09 22.74 1.33
C PHE A 511 -11.78 23.33 1.82
N GLN A 512 -11.02 22.55 2.59
CA GLN A 512 -9.70 22.95 3.04
C GLN A 512 -8.72 22.92 1.85
N THR A 513 -7.90 23.96 1.72
CA THR A 513 -6.83 24.11 0.74
C THR A 513 -5.51 24.41 1.45
N GLY A 514 -4.38 24.40 0.73
CA GLY A 514 -3.09 24.76 1.32
C GLY A 514 -3.04 26.18 1.90
N ASP A 515 -3.84 27.11 1.35
CA ASP A 515 -3.87 28.52 1.71
C ASP A 515 -5.10 28.91 2.57
N GLY A 516 -5.83 27.92 3.11
CA GLY A 516 -7.01 28.17 3.94
C GLY A 516 -8.25 27.40 3.48
N TYR A 517 -9.37 28.10 3.30
CA TYR A 517 -10.65 27.48 2.94
C TYR A 517 -11.24 28.08 1.68
N ARG A 518 -11.75 27.25 0.79
CA ARG A 518 -12.41 27.67 -0.45
C ARG A 518 -13.90 27.33 -0.42
N PRO A 519 -14.79 28.31 -0.57
CA PRO A 519 -16.22 28.07 -0.69
C PRO A 519 -16.61 27.61 -2.08
N MET A 520 -17.63 26.77 -2.15
CA MET A 520 -18.25 26.31 -3.37
C MET A 520 -19.77 26.30 -3.23
N ALA A 521 -20.46 26.81 -4.24
CA ALA A 521 -21.91 26.75 -4.26
C ALA A 521 -22.40 25.28 -4.29
N PRO A 522 -23.42 24.91 -3.50
CA PRO A 522 -23.92 23.53 -3.42
C PRO A 522 -24.30 22.92 -4.77
N GLY A 523 -24.84 23.72 -5.69
CA GLY A 523 -25.21 23.27 -7.05
C GLY A 523 -24.03 22.92 -7.97
N ARG A 524 -22.79 23.25 -7.56
CA ARG A 524 -21.56 22.89 -8.30
C ARG A 524 -20.82 21.69 -7.70
N LEU A 525 -21.35 21.12 -6.60
CA LEU A 525 -20.71 19.98 -5.97
C LEU A 525 -20.68 18.78 -6.92
N PRO A 526 -19.52 18.09 -7.02
CA PRO A 526 -19.44 16.80 -7.68
C PRO A 526 -20.20 15.72 -6.90
N GLU A 527 -20.16 14.50 -7.43
CA GLU A 527 -20.67 13.33 -6.70
C GLU A 527 -20.01 13.22 -5.33
N HIS A 528 -20.83 13.17 -4.28
CA HIS A 528 -20.37 13.19 -2.89
C HIS A 528 -21.27 12.34 -1.99
N GLU A 529 -20.77 12.02 -0.81
CA GLU A 529 -21.53 11.32 0.24
C GLU A 529 -21.36 12.00 1.59
N VAL A 530 -22.32 11.78 2.49
CA VAL A 530 -22.23 12.25 3.89
C VAL A 530 -21.16 11.47 4.64
N VAL A 531 -20.34 12.13 5.47
CA VAL A 531 -19.13 11.55 6.05
C VAL A 531 -18.97 11.79 7.55
N TYR A 532 -20.03 11.59 8.34
CA TYR A 532 -19.89 11.46 9.79
C TYR A 532 -19.20 10.13 10.16
N ALA A 533 -19.65 9.03 9.56
CA ALA A 533 -18.97 7.74 9.62
C ALA A 533 -18.31 7.41 8.27
N MET A 534 -17.20 6.70 8.32
CA MET A 534 -16.41 6.28 7.14
C MET A 534 -16.06 4.80 7.22
N THR A 535 -15.77 4.18 6.07
CA THR A 535 -15.09 2.88 6.10
C THR A 535 -13.62 3.06 6.48
N ILE A 536 -13.05 2.07 7.17
CA ILE A 536 -11.63 2.06 7.52
C ILE A 536 -10.74 2.25 6.28
N HIS A 537 -11.09 1.64 5.14
CA HIS A 537 -10.37 1.83 3.87
C HIS A 537 -10.27 3.30 3.43
N LYS A 538 -11.35 4.06 3.58
CA LYS A 538 -11.38 5.48 3.18
C LYS A 538 -10.61 6.41 4.13
N THR A 539 -10.15 5.89 5.27
CA THR A 539 -9.34 6.65 6.22
C THR A 539 -7.83 6.51 5.99
N GLN A 540 -7.41 5.69 5.04
CA GLN A 540 -5.99 5.59 4.69
C GLN A 540 -5.45 6.98 4.32
N GLY A 541 -4.27 7.33 4.82
CA GLY A 541 -3.72 8.68 4.75
C GLY A 541 -4.44 9.72 5.65
N SER A 542 -5.39 9.35 6.52
CA SER A 542 -6.07 10.25 7.47
C SER A 542 -5.83 9.80 8.91
N GLU A 543 -5.95 10.74 9.84
CA GLU A 543 -5.82 10.51 11.28
C GLU A 543 -6.77 11.44 12.03
N PHE A 544 -7.21 11.01 13.21
CA PHE A 544 -8.15 11.72 14.06
C PHE A 544 -7.69 11.67 15.51
N ASP A 545 -8.01 12.66 16.30
CA ASP A 545 -7.62 12.67 17.71
C ASP A 545 -8.31 11.53 18.45
N ARG A 546 -9.60 11.33 18.18
CA ARG A 546 -10.43 10.27 18.75
C ARG A 546 -11.07 9.43 17.65
N VAL A 547 -11.01 8.13 17.79
CA VAL A 547 -11.61 7.17 16.87
C VAL A 547 -12.57 6.27 17.61
N ALA A 548 -13.77 6.12 17.08
CA ALA A 548 -14.71 5.08 17.46
C ALA A 548 -14.67 3.98 16.39
N LEU A 549 -14.15 2.82 16.74
CA LEU A 549 -14.12 1.64 15.88
C LEU A 549 -15.36 0.79 16.16
N LEU A 550 -16.24 0.70 15.17
CA LEU A 550 -17.50 0.00 15.29
C LEU A 550 -17.49 -1.29 14.47
N LEU A 551 -17.46 -2.44 15.13
CA LEU A 551 -17.48 -3.73 14.47
C LEU A 551 -18.91 -4.27 14.28
N PRO A 552 -19.15 -5.16 13.30
CA PRO A 552 -20.47 -5.78 13.09
C PRO A 552 -20.88 -6.63 14.28
N GLU A 553 -22.18 -6.87 14.40
CA GLU A 553 -22.73 -7.65 15.50
C GLU A 553 -22.38 -9.13 15.42
N GLN A 554 -22.33 -9.67 14.22
CA GLN A 554 -21.93 -11.05 13.95
C GLN A 554 -20.77 -11.06 12.98
N GLY A 555 -19.84 -11.97 13.16
CA GLY A 555 -18.72 -12.16 12.24
C GLY A 555 -19.25 -12.51 10.85
N ARG A 556 -19.37 -11.52 9.96
CA ARG A 556 -19.43 -11.79 8.54
C ARG A 556 -18.03 -12.17 8.09
N ALA A 557 -17.96 -13.10 7.14
CA ALA A 557 -16.71 -13.55 6.58
C ALA A 557 -15.71 -12.39 6.38
N SER A 558 -14.50 -12.57 6.94
CA SER A 558 -13.32 -11.77 6.68
C SER A 558 -13.28 -10.34 7.24
N LEU A 559 -13.05 -10.24 8.55
CA LEU A 559 -12.47 -9.04 9.16
C LEU A 559 -10.99 -9.36 9.49
N PRO A 560 -10.04 -9.04 8.62
CA PRO A 560 -8.66 -9.37 8.91
C PRO A 560 -8.03 -8.39 9.89
N ARG A 561 -6.97 -8.87 10.60
CA ARG A 561 -6.22 -8.06 11.58
C ARG A 561 -5.65 -6.77 11.00
N GLU A 562 -5.28 -6.74 9.73
CA GLU A 562 -4.77 -5.56 9.02
C GLU A 562 -5.85 -4.45 8.94
N LEU A 563 -7.12 -4.84 8.85
CA LEU A 563 -8.24 -3.90 8.90
C LEU A 563 -8.36 -3.28 10.30
N LEU A 564 -8.31 -4.10 11.34
CA LEU A 564 -8.32 -3.62 12.73
C LEU A 564 -7.11 -2.73 13.00
N TYR A 565 -5.91 -3.18 12.64
CA TYR A 565 -4.67 -2.41 12.78
C TYR A 565 -4.77 -1.04 12.08
N THR A 566 -5.27 -1.02 10.84
CA THR A 566 -5.46 0.23 10.10
C THR A 566 -6.45 1.14 10.83
N GLY A 567 -7.56 0.63 11.35
CA GLY A 567 -8.53 1.41 12.12
C GLY A 567 -7.98 1.93 13.45
N ILE A 568 -7.31 1.08 14.22
CA ILE A 568 -6.67 1.42 15.51
C ILE A 568 -5.65 2.56 15.32
N THR A 569 -4.81 2.44 14.33
CA THR A 569 -3.72 3.40 14.06
C THR A 569 -4.20 4.73 13.47
N ARG A 570 -5.50 4.90 13.21
CA ARG A 570 -6.09 6.21 12.86
C ARG A 570 -6.28 7.10 14.09
N ALA A 571 -6.32 6.53 15.30
CA ALA A 571 -6.43 7.28 16.53
C ALA A 571 -5.08 7.88 16.93
N ARG A 572 -5.08 9.18 17.29
CA ARG A 572 -3.92 9.86 17.84
C ARG A 572 -3.88 9.82 19.37
N GLN A 573 -5.03 9.99 20.00
CA GLN A 573 -5.16 10.16 21.44
C GLN A 573 -6.05 9.11 22.09
N THR A 574 -7.25 8.87 21.54
CA THR A 574 -8.24 8.00 22.15
C THR A 574 -8.85 7.06 21.11
N LEU A 575 -9.00 5.80 21.49
CA LEU A 575 -9.69 4.77 20.72
C LEU A 575 -10.83 4.18 21.56
N GLU A 576 -12.06 4.27 21.04
CA GLU A 576 -13.22 3.58 21.57
C GLU A 576 -13.57 2.40 20.64
N VAL A 577 -13.63 1.18 21.15
CA VAL A 577 -13.96 -0.02 20.38
C VAL A 577 -15.31 -0.55 20.82
N LEU A 578 -16.29 -0.53 19.91
CA LEU A 578 -17.60 -1.14 20.13
C LEU A 578 -17.71 -2.43 19.33
N ALA A 579 -17.66 -3.56 20.02
CA ALA A 579 -17.65 -4.88 19.40
C ALA A 579 -18.16 -5.99 20.33
N GLY A 580 -18.52 -7.14 19.75
CA GLY A 580 -18.65 -8.39 20.49
C GLY A 580 -17.28 -9.07 20.63
N GLU A 581 -17.00 -9.71 21.78
CA GLU A 581 -15.70 -10.35 22.04
C GLU A 581 -15.34 -11.41 20.99
N ARG A 582 -16.30 -12.26 20.62
CA ARG A 582 -16.09 -13.29 19.59
C ARG A 582 -15.70 -12.71 18.23
N VAL A 583 -16.31 -11.57 17.88
CA VAL A 583 -15.98 -10.88 16.60
C VAL A 583 -14.58 -10.30 16.65
N TRP A 584 -14.19 -9.72 17.79
CA TRP A 584 -12.84 -9.18 17.98
C TRP A 584 -11.77 -10.27 17.89
N LEU A 585 -11.94 -11.36 18.67
CA LEU A 585 -10.98 -12.48 18.69
C LEU A 585 -10.79 -13.08 17.29
N ALA A 586 -11.89 -13.42 16.61
CA ALA A 586 -11.84 -13.96 15.25
C ALA A 586 -11.17 -13.01 14.25
N ALA A 587 -11.38 -11.70 14.39
CA ALA A 587 -10.78 -10.70 13.51
C ALA A 587 -9.27 -10.55 13.74
N VAL A 588 -8.79 -10.66 14.98
CA VAL A 588 -7.36 -10.62 15.30
C VAL A 588 -6.63 -11.87 14.82
N GLU A 589 -7.26 -13.03 14.88
CA GLU A 589 -6.69 -14.28 14.38
C GLU A 589 -6.57 -14.32 12.86
N GLN A 590 -7.51 -13.65 12.16
CA GLN A 590 -7.57 -13.67 10.71
C GLN A 590 -6.54 -12.72 10.08
N ARG A 591 -5.72 -13.24 9.17
CA ARG A 591 -4.72 -12.45 8.41
C ARG A 591 -5.14 -12.31 6.95
N VAL A 592 -4.91 -11.13 6.37
CA VAL A 592 -4.96 -10.96 4.90
C VAL A 592 -3.87 -11.79 4.28
N ARG A 593 -4.26 -12.66 3.36
CA ARG A 593 -3.31 -13.38 2.51
C ARG A 593 -3.52 -12.94 1.06
N ARG A 594 -2.42 -12.63 0.39
CA ARG A 594 -2.40 -12.32 -1.03
C ARG A 594 -1.26 -13.05 -1.70
N ASP A 595 -1.60 -14.00 -2.54
CA ASP A 595 -0.62 -14.79 -3.25
C ASP A 595 -0.07 -14.01 -4.44
N SER A 596 1.25 -14.02 -4.57
CA SER A 596 2.04 -13.33 -5.59
C SER A 596 3.31 -14.13 -5.88
N GLY A 597 3.85 -14.00 -7.09
CA GLY A 597 5.16 -14.53 -7.44
C GLY A 597 6.26 -13.47 -7.41
N LEU A 598 5.94 -12.19 -7.15
CA LEU A 598 6.88 -11.08 -7.26
C LEU A 598 8.10 -11.25 -6.34
N ALA A 599 7.89 -11.64 -5.09
CA ALA A 599 8.98 -11.84 -4.14
C ALA A 599 9.97 -12.93 -4.62
N ALA A 600 9.46 -14.05 -5.17
CA ALA A 600 10.29 -15.12 -5.72
C ALA A 600 11.09 -14.64 -6.94
N LEU A 601 10.50 -13.82 -7.79
CA LEU A 601 11.18 -13.24 -8.96
C LEU A 601 12.33 -12.30 -8.60
N LEU A 602 12.34 -11.71 -7.40
CA LEU A 602 13.40 -10.79 -6.96
C LEU A 602 14.53 -11.47 -6.20
N GLN A 603 14.37 -12.75 -5.83
CA GLN A 603 15.45 -13.52 -5.20
C GLN A 603 16.63 -13.68 -6.15
N PRO A 604 17.88 -13.68 -5.65
CA PRO A 604 19.04 -14.04 -6.45
C PRO A 604 18.85 -15.47 -6.99
N ILE A 605 19.04 -15.66 -8.29
CA ILE A 605 19.01 -17.00 -8.89
C ILE A 605 20.14 -17.80 -8.24
N SER A 606 19.79 -18.82 -7.46
CA SER A 606 20.79 -19.74 -6.90
C SER A 606 21.54 -20.41 -8.04
N PRO A 607 22.88 -20.46 -8.03
CA PRO A 607 23.66 -21.07 -9.11
C PRO A 607 23.36 -22.56 -9.37
N ALA A 608 22.57 -23.19 -8.48
CA ALA A 608 22.13 -24.58 -8.64
C ALA A 608 21.00 -24.82 -9.66
N THR A 609 20.39 -23.75 -10.21
CA THR A 609 19.26 -23.84 -11.17
C THR A 609 19.62 -23.45 -12.59
N LEU A 610 20.88 -23.28 -12.92
CA LEU A 610 21.31 -23.20 -14.32
C LEU A 610 21.24 -24.61 -14.93
N PRO A 611 20.41 -24.83 -15.97
CA PRO A 611 20.49 -26.11 -16.69
C PRO A 611 21.92 -26.24 -17.19
N SER A 612 22.57 -27.36 -16.84
CA SER A 612 23.91 -27.73 -17.30
C SER A 612 23.99 -27.55 -18.82
N SER A 613 24.88 -26.66 -19.25
CA SER A 613 25.20 -26.40 -20.64
C SER A 613 25.96 -27.63 -21.22
N HIS A 614 25.28 -28.76 -21.35
CA HIS A 614 25.72 -29.90 -22.14
C HIS A 614 24.56 -30.30 -23.05
N THR A 615 24.61 -29.83 -24.28
CA THR A 615 24.15 -30.42 -25.53
C THR A 615 23.70 -29.35 -26.53
N LEU A 616 24.64 -28.58 -27.05
CA LEU A 616 24.52 -27.94 -28.36
C LEU A 616 25.91 -27.89 -29.01
N ALA A 617 26.45 -29.05 -29.29
CA ALA A 617 27.54 -29.23 -30.23
C ALA A 617 27.19 -30.42 -31.12
N SER A 618 27.00 -30.16 -32.38
CA SER A 618 26.82 -31.07 -33.52
C SER A 618 25.45 -31.02 -34.19
N SER A 619 25.31 -30.08 -35.11
CA SER A 619 24.73 -30.29 -36.43
C SER A 619 24.79 -29.01 -37.27
N MET A 620 26.00 -28.67 -37.72
CA MET A 620 26.15 -27.87 -38.94
C MET A 620 26.37 -28.81 -40.11
N PRO A 621 25.61 -28.74 -41.19
CA PRO A 621 25.96 -29.42 -42.44
C PRO A 621 27.11 -28.68 -43.15
N PRO A 622 27.96 -29.39 -43.92
CA PRO A 622 29.15 -28.80 -44.51
C PRO A 622 28.83 -27.83 -45.67
N SER A 623 29.50 -26.69 -45.68
CA SER A 623 29.45 -25.70 -46.74
C SER A 623 30.05 -26.27 -48.03
N ALA A 624 29.33 -26.25 -49.13
CA ALA A 624 29.85 -26.45 -50.46
C ALA A 624 30.50 -25.16 -50.94
N ALA A 625 31.78 -25.29 -51.26
CA ALA A 625 32.56 -24.26 -51.89
C ALA A 625 32.21 -24.13 -53.39
N GLY A 626 32.34 -22.91 -53.92
CA GLY A 626 32.66 -22.75 -55.31
C GLY A 626 31.80 -21.75 -56.10
N GLY A 627 32.39 -20.62 -56.52
CA GLY A 627 31.89 -19.88 -57.68
C GLY A 627 31.79 -18.38 -57.59
N SER A 628 32.88 -17.67 -57.65
CA SER A 628 32.96 -16.30 -58.26
C SER A 628 33.39 -16.48 -59.75
N PRO A 629 33.18 -15.54 -60.68
CA PRO A 629 32.86 -14.10 -60.62
C PRO A 629 31.91 -13.62 -61.74
N ALA A 630 31.42 -12.40 -61.73
CA ALA A 630 31.60 -11.43 -62.84
C ALA A 630 30.76 -10.18 -62.69
N THR A 631 31.44 -9.06 -62.68
CA THR A 631 31.10 -7.69 -63.12
C THR A 631 30.00 -7.60 -64.17
N LYS A 632 29.08 -6.60 -64.02
CA LYS A 632 28.79 -5.53 -64.99
C LYS A 632 27.79 -4.50 -64.48
N THR A 633 28.27 -3.30 -64.38
CA THR A 633 27.71 -1.99 -64.73
C THR A 633 26.29 -1.92 -65.30
N ARG A 634 25.39 -1.20 -64.63
CA ARG A 634 24.76 0.07 -65.06
C ARG A 634 24.01 0.66 -63.90
#